data_d6d1133dc12d931c6e2a9ac707ee9f4e
#
_entry.id   d6d1133dc12d931c6e2a9ac707ee9f4e
#
_cell.length_a   1.000
_cell.length_b   1.000
_cell.length_c   1.000
_cell.angle_alpha   90.00
_cell.angle_beta   90.00
_cell.angle_gamma   90.00
#
_symmetry.space_group_name_H-M   'P 1'
#
loop_
_entity.id
_entity.type
_entity.pdbx_description
1 polymer ?
#
loop_
_entity_poly.entity_id
_entity_poly.type
_entity_poly.pdbx_seq_one_letter_code
_entity_poly.pdbx_strand_id
1 'polypeptide(L)'
;MKYLCAFLICVAVAAAQAQTPAATLVLRNGKIVTVDAAMPQAEAIAVTGDRITAVGTNDAIQKLIGPATQVIDLEGRLAIPGLIESHGHFMGLGQSKMTLDLMDVKDWDEIVSMVAAAAKQAKPGEWIVGRGWHQEKWSRVPKPNVEGFPFHDELSKVSPNNPVLLTHASGHASFVNAKAMELANITRATVNPAGGEILKDSTGRPIGLLRETASGLAGRALEQWRQTKTAAERDADAYRQLELAVQASLEKGVTSFHDAGEPFSSIDVIKRFAADGKLGVRLFVMMRDSVDNLKANVAKYKAVGLDHDHLTIASIKMVADGALGSRGAWMLAPYSDSPASVGLPTTPMESIADISRLALDTGVQLCVHAIGDRANREVLNVYERAYKSRPDLKDLRWRVEHAQHIDAADIPRFGQLGVIAAMQGIHATSDAPYVLARLGPKRAEEGAYVWQKLMKSGAIIANGTDVPVERIDPMANFFATITRRTKDGSVFFGDQKMSRDEALKSYTWNGAYAAKEESLKGSLAAGKLADITVLSKDILTIPEDQIPTATAVYTIVGGKIAYQAR
;
A
#
# COMPACT_ATOMS: atom_id res chain seq x y z
N MET A 1 -35.07 83.21 -25.94
CA MET A 1 -34.57 82.64 -24.67
C MET A 1 -35.26 81.31 -24.47
N LYS A 2 -34.55 80.22 -24.72
CA LYS A 2 -35.06 78.86 -24.53
C LYS A 2 -34.23 78.24 -23.41
N TYR A 3 -34.87 77.90 -22.28
CA TYR A 3 -34.24 77.21 -21.18
C TYR A 3 -34.26 75.66 -21.43
N LEU A 4 -33.09 75.05 -21.49
CA LEU A 4 -32.92 73.62 -21.59
C LEU A 4 -32.68 73.06 -20.17
N CYS A 5 -33.67 72.36 -19.60
CA CYS A 5 -33.50 71.62 -18.34
C CYS A 5 -32.89 70.28 -18.65
N ALA A 6 -31.63 70.07 -18.21
CA ALA A 6 -30.98 68.76 -18.24
C ALA A 6 -31.37 67.94 -16.99
N PHE A 7 -32.09 66.85 -17.20
CA PHE A 7 -32.37 65.86 -16.15
C PHE A 7 -31.15 64.86 -16.02
N LEU A 8 -30.46 64.96 -14.90
CA LEU A 8 -29.43 63.92 -14.54
C LEU A 8 -30.15 62.69 -13.95
N ILE A 9 -30.18 61.61 -14.69
CA ILE A 9 -30.63 60.32 -14.17
C ILE A 9 -29.39 59.62 -13.50
N CYS A 10 -29.36 59.61 -12.16
CA CYS A 10 -28.43 58.78 -11.39
C CYS A 10 -28.87 57.31 -11.46
N VAL A 11 -28.20 56.52 -12.28
CA VAL A 11 -28.34 55.05 -12.25
C VAL A 11 -27.50 54.53 -11.11
N ALA A 12 -28.13 54.15 -10.01
CA ALA A 12 -27.49 53.42 -8.93
C ALA A 12 -27.27 51.98 -9.40
N VAL A 13 -26.04 51.62 -9.79
CA VAL A 13 -25.63 50.23 -10.02
C VAL A 13 -25.49 49.59 -8.64
N ALA A 14 -26.51 48.86 -8.20
CA ALA A 14 -26.40 47.96 -7.08
C ALA A 14 -25.47 46.81 -7.48
N ALA A 15 -24.23 46.82 -6.98
CA ALA A 15 -23.35 45.67 -7.07
C ALA A 15 -24.00 44.53 -6.27
N ALA A 16 -24.62 43.59 -6.96
CA ALA A 16 -25.05 42.34 -6.35
C ALA A 16 -23.78 41.64 -5.85
N GLN A 17 -23.54 41.70 -4.55
CA GLN A 17 -22.56 40.83 -3.93
C GLN A 17 -23.00 39.39 -4.20
N ALA A 18 -22.25 38.66 -5.03
CA ALA A 18 -22.48 37.25 -5.23
C ALA A 18 -22.37 36.59 -3.85
N GLN A 19 -23.48 36.15 -3.30
CA GLN A 19 -23.49 35.36 -2.08
C GLN A 19 -22.66 34.10 -2.34
N THR A 20 -21.61 33.89 -1.56
CA THR A 20 -20.84 32.64 -1.58
C THR A 20 -21.84 31.49 -1.37
N PRO A 21 -21.90 30.49 -2.27
CA PRO A 21 -22.83 29.38 -2.10
C PRO A 21 -22.66 28.75 -0.73
N ALA A 22 -23.78 28.39 -0.07
CA ALA A 22 -23.73 27.68 1.20
C ALA A 22 -22.97 26.37 1.04
N ALA A 23 -22.19 26.01 2.05
CA ALA A 23 -21.46 24.75 2.07
C ALA A 23 -22.43 23.55 2.03
N THR A 24 -22.01 22.46 1.38
CA THR A 24 -22.75 21.19 1.40
C THR A 24 -22.47 20.40 2.67
N LEU A 25 -21.23 20.50 3.19
CA LEU A 25 -20.78 19.86 4.43
C LEU A 25 -19.92 20.84 5.23
N VAL A 26 -20.12 20.87 6.54
CA VAL A 26 -19.26 21.59 7.49
C VAL A 26 -18.84 20.64 8.61
N LEU A 27 -17.54 20.59 8.87
CA LEU A 27 -16.97 19.99 10.08
C LEU A 27 -16.59 21.15 11.01
N ARG A 28 -17.00 21.11 12.28
CA ARG A 28 -16.72 22.18 13.25
C ARG A 28 -16.36 21.63 14.63
N ASN A 29 -15.89 22.50 15.52
CA ASN A 29 -15.52 22.17 16.89
C ASN A 29 -14.48 21.05 16.95
N GLY A 30 -13.52 21.04 16.02
CA GLY A 30 -12.45 20.05 15.94
C GLY A 30 -11.07 20.62 16.13
N LYS A 31 -10.12 19.75 16.35
CA LYS A 31 -8.70 20.02 16.13
C LYS A 31 -8.35 19.65 14.71
N ILE A 32 -8.24 20.63 13.84
CA ILE A 32 -7.95 20.38 12.41
C ILE A 32 -6.48 20.66 12.16
N VAL A 33 -5.71 19.63 11.79
CA VAL A 33 -4.32 19.75 11.37
C VAL A 33 -4.27 19.65 9.85
N THR A 34 -3.93 20.75 9.21
CA THR A 34 -4.13 20.93 7.77
C THR A 34 -3.01 20.38 6.90
N VAL A 35 -1.80 20.20 7.46
CA VAL A 35 -0.57 19.92 6.70
C VAL A 35 -0.30 21.00 5.62
N ASP A 36 -0.80 22.22 5.86
CA ASP A 36 -0.53 23.41 5.06
C ASP A 36 0.25 24.41 5.91
N ALA A 37 1.44 24.81 5.45
CA ALA A 37 2.32 25.73 6.19
C ALA A 37 1.68 27.12 6.38
N ALA A 38 0.78 27.54 5.48
CA ALA A 38 0.09 28.84 5.58
C ALA A 38 -0.95 28.88 6.70
N MET A 39 -1.56 27.75 7.03
CA MET A 39 -2.56 27.62 8.08
C MET A 39 -2.45 26.23 8.74
N PRO A 40 -1.45 25.97 9.57
CA PRO A 40 -1.17 24.61 10.07
C PRO A 40 -2.28 24.00 10.94
N GLN A 41 -3.11 24.83 11.58
CA GLN A 41 -4.23 24.40 12.41
C GLN A 41 -5.47 25.25 12.19
N ALA A 42 -6.65 24.65 12.37
CA ALA A 42 -7.95 25.29 12.29
C ALA A 42 -8.95 24.60 13.24
N GLU A 43 -10.17 25.15 13.33
CA GLU A 43 -11.26 24.63 14.16
C GLU A 43 -12.40 24.04 13.33
N ALA A 44 -12.54 24.50 12.07
CA ALA A 44 -13.63 24.13 11.18
C ALA A 44 -13.21 24.13 9.71
N ILE A 45 -13.94 23.32 8.90
CA ILE A 45 -13.81 23.21 7.44
C ILE A 45 -15.19 23.32 6.82
N ALA A 46 -15.32 24.11 5.75
CA ALA A 46 -16.48 24.11 4.87
C ALA A 46 -16.15 23.46 3.53
N VAL A 47 -17.08 22.66 3.03
CA VAL A 47 -16.97 21.92 1.77
C VAL A 47 -18.16 22.24 0.88
N THR A 48 -17.92 22.45 -0.40
CA THR A 48 -18.98 22.60 -1.42
C THR A 48 -18.69 21.63 -2.57
N GLY A 49 -19.62 20.72 -2.82
CA GLY A 49 -19.38 19.62 -3.75
C GLY A 49 -18.24 18.71 -3.27
N ASP A 50 -17.22 18.56 -4.10
CA ASP A 50 -16.04 17.72 -3.81
C ASP A 50 -14.83 18.50 -3.28
N ARG A 51 -14.95 19.85 -3.11
CA ARG A 51 -13.83 20.73 -2.77
C ARG A 51 -14.01 21.41 -1.42
N ILE A 52 -12.87 21.61 -0.74
CA ILE A 52 -12.77 22.47 0.42
C ILE A 52 -12.99 23.91 -0.02
N THR A 53 -13.99 24.57 0.54
CA THR A 53 -14.31 25.97 0.24
C THR A 53 -13.57 26.91 1.17
N ALA A 54 -13.50 26.56 2.45
CA ALA A 54 -12.82 27.35 3.46
C ALA A 54 -12.32 26.48 4.62
N VAL A 55 -11.25 26.93 5.25
CA VAL A 55 -10.67 26.39 6.48
C VAL A 55 -10.44 27.55 7.44
N GLY A 56 -10.77 27.42 8.71
CA GLY A 56 -10.59 28.53 9.65
C GLY A 56 -11.19 28.28 11.03
N THR A 57 -11.56 29.38 11.72
CA THR A 57 -12.24 29.33 13.02
C THR A 57 -13.69 28.91 12.86
N ASN A 58 -14.31 28.42 13.94
CA ASN A 58 -15.74 28.12 13.97
C ASN A 58 -16.59 29.31 13.53
N ASP A 59 -16.29 30.52 14.02
CA ASP A 59 -17.03 31.75 13.68
C ASP A 59 -16.95 32.14 12.20
N ALA A 60 -15.77 31.93 11.59
CA ALA A 60 -15.59 32.18 10.17
C ALA A 60 -16.43 31.22 9.31
N ILE A 61 -16.39 29.93 9.64
CA ILE A 61 -17.07 28.88 8.91
C ILE A 61 -18.59 28.86 9.14
N GLN A 62 -19.05 29.26 10.34
CA GLN A 62 -20.48 29.38 10.67
C GLN A 62 -21.26 30.18 9.62
N LYS A 63 -20.65 31.20 9.03
CA LYS A 63 -21.25 32.07 8.02
C LYS A 63 -21.56 31.38 6.67
N LEU A 64 -20.97 30.20 6.45
CA LEU A 64 -21.14 29.38 5.24
C LEU A 64 -22.20 28.29 5.42
N ILE A 65 -22.78 28.15 6.62
CA ILE A 65 -23.83 27.18 6.90
C ILE A 65 -25.17 27.70 6.39
N GLY A 66 -25.79 26.97 5.48
CA GLY A 66 -27.14 27.20 4.98
C GLY A 66 -28.13 26.13 5.42
N PRO A 67 -29.42 26.26 5.06
CA PRO A 67 -30.46 25.32 5.50
C PRO A 67 -30.26 23.86 5.05
N ALA A 68 -29.53 23.62 3.95
CA ALA A 68 -29.23 22.29 3.40
C ALA A 68 -27.84 21.79 3.76
N THR A 69 -27.06 22.55 4.54
CA THR A 69 -25.71 22.17 4.94
C THR A 69 -25.75 21.02 5.95
N GLN A 70 -25.09 19.90 5.63
CA GLN A 70 -24.82 18.87 6.62
C GLN A 70 -23.73 19.38 7.57
N VAL A 71 -23.98 19.36 8.89
CA VAL A 71 -23.03 19.81 9.90
C VAL A 71 -22.61 18.64 10.77
N ILE A 72 -21.30 18.42 10.87
CA ILE A 72 -20.69 17.43 11.77
C ILE A 72 -19.99 18.19 12.88
N ASP A 73 -20.40 17.96 14.13
CA ASP A 73 -19.68 18.41 15.30
C ASP A 73 -18.58 17.41 15.63
N LEU A 74 -17.34 17.82 15.57
CA LEU A 74 -16.18 16.97 15.81
C LEU A 74 -15.91 16.74 17.31
N GLU A 75 -16.55 17.50 18.21
CA GLU A 75 -16.41 17.32 19.67
C GLU A 75 -14.94 17.31 20.13
N GLY A 76 -14.11 18.14 19.51
CA GLY A 76 -12.68 18.24 19.80
C GLY A 76 -11.81 17.15 19.11
N ARG A 77 -12.39 16.24 18.32
CA ARG A 77 -11.63 15.18 17.63
C ARG A 77 -10.65 15.76 16.62
N LEU A 78 -9.58 15.00 16.37
CA LEU A 78 -8.57 15.32 15.37
C LEU A 78 -9.11 15.03 13.96
N ALA A 79 -9.09 16.05 13.10
CA ALA A 79 -9.27 15.92 11.65
C ALA A 79 -7.96 16.25 10.93
N ILE A 80 -7.58 15.40 10.00
CA ILE A 80 -6.35 15.48 9.19
C ILE A 80 -6.69 15.31 7.71
N PRO A 81 -5.77 15.66 6.78
CA PRO A 81 -5.93 15.24 5.38
C PRO A 81 -6.15 13.74 5.30
N GLY A 82 -6.94 13.30 4.36
CA GLY A 82 -7.16 11.89 4.13
C GLY A 82 -5.85 11.14 4.00
N LEU A 83 -5.72 10.01 4.70
CA LEU A 83 -4.51 9.21 4.67
C LEU A 83 -4.28 8.61 3.29
N ILE A 84 -3.02 8.60 2.86
CA ILE A 84 -2.59 8.03 1.57
C ILE A 84 -1.75 6.80 1.84
N GLU A 85 -2.26 5.63 1.48
CA GLU A 85 -1.48 4.40 1.40
C GLU A 85 -0.55 4.51 0.20
N SER A 86 0.73 4.86 0.42
CA SER A 86 1.62 5.19 -0.69
C SER A 86 2.27 3.97 -1.35
N HIS A 87 2.11 2.78 -0.80
CA HIS A 87 2.56 1.51 -1.38
C HIS A 87 1.78 0.34 -0.80
N GLY A 88 0.94 -0.25 -1.61
CA GLY A 88 0.22 -1.48 -1.30
C GLY A 88 -0.28 -2.14 -2.58
N HIS A 89 -0.98 -3.28 -2.45
CA HIS A 89 -1.54 -4.04 -3.56
C HIS A 89 -3.05 -4.10 -3.41
N PHE A 90 -3.76 -3.27 -4.17
CA PHE A 90 -5.19 -3.03 -3.95
C PHE A 90 -6.05 -4.26 -4.24
N MET A 91 -5.84 -4.92 -5.41
CA MET A 91 -6.48 -6.20 -5.70
C MET A 91 -6.07 -7.27 -4.67
N GLY A 92 -4.80 -7.27 -4.26
CA GLY A 92 -4.26 -8.16 -3.23
C GLY A 92 -4.91 -7.97 -1.87
N LEU A 93 -5.20 -6.72 -1.48
CA LEU A 93 -5.95 -6.40 -0.26
C LEU A 93 -7.35 -7.01 -0.30
N GLY A 94 -8.10 -6.80 -1.38
CA GLY A 94 -9.41 -7.39 -1.55
C GLY A 94 -9.38 -8.92 -1.55
N GLN A 95 -8.42 -9.51 -2.26
CA GLN A 95 -8.20 -10.96 -2.27
C GLN A 95 -7.92 -11.50 -0.86
N SER A 96 -7.14 -10.80 -0.04
CA SER A 96 -6.86 -11.22 1.34
C SER A 96 -8.11 -11.28 2.22
N LYS A 97 -9.15 -10.48 1.91
CA LYS A 97 -10.45 -10.51 2.61
C LYS A 97 -11.37 -11.64 2.13
N MET A 98 -11.05 -12.28 1.01
CA MET A 98 -11.77 -13.44 0.47
C MET A 98 -11.14 -14.78 0.88
N THR A 99 -10.03 -14.75 1.60
CA THR A 99 -9.25 -15.92 2.02
C THR A 99 -9.18 -16.00 3.53
N LEU A 100 -8.75 -17.16 4.06
CA LEU A 100 -8.54 -17.30 5.50
C LEU A 100 -7.35 -16.43 5.94
N ASP A 101 -7.60 -15.54 6.88
CA ASP A 101 -6.54 -14.74 7.52
C ASP A 101 -5.87 -15.57 8.62
N LEU A 102 -4.63 -15.97 8.35
CA LEU A 102 -3.84 -16.83 9.24
C LEU A 102 -2.70 -16.08 9.93
N MET A 103 -2.72 -14.74 9.93
CA MET A 103 -1.59 -13.94 10.44
C MET A 103 -1.41 -14.04 11.96
N ASP A 104 -2.50 -14.20 12.70
CA ASP A 104 -2.50 -14.21 14.17
C ASP A 104 -2.80 -15.59 14.77
N VAL A 105 -2.80 -16.65 13.94
CA VAL A 105 -3.05 -18.02 14.41
C VAL A 105 -1.96 -18.47 15.39
N LYS A 106 -2.39 -19.11 16.47
CA LYS A 106 -1.50 -19.48 17.58
C LYS A 106 -0.81 -20.82 17.40
N ASP A 107 -1.41 -21.72 16.61
CA ASP A 107 -0.87 -23.05 16.35
C ASP A 107 -1.53 -23.70 15.12
N TRP A 108 -1.06 -24.90 14.79
CA TRP A 108 -1.57 -25.68 13.66
C TRP A 108 -3.03 -26.10 13.82
N ASP A 109 -3.47 -26.42 15.05
CA ASP A 109 -4.83 -26.89 15.31
C ASP A 109 -5.86 -25.80 15.04
N GLU A 110 -5.51 -24.53 15.32
CA GLU A 110 -6.34 -23.39 14.97
C GLU A 110 -6.51 -23.27 13.46
N ILE A 111 -5.41 -23.44 12.68
CA ILE A 111 -5.48 -23.47 11.21
C ILE A 111 -6.41 -24.59 10.73
N VAL A 112 -6.25 -25.81 11.25
CA VAL A 112 -7.12 -26.94 10.90
C VAL A 112 -8.59 -26.64 11.20
N SER A 113 -8.85 -26.00 12.34
CA SER A 113 -10.22 -25.60 12.75
C SER A 113 -10.81 -24.56 11.79
N MET A 114 -10.04 -23.57 11.39
CA MET A 114 -10.46 -22.54 10.41
C MET A 114 -10.77 -23.17 9.05
N VAL A 115 -9.91 -24.09 8.57
CA VAL A 115 -10.15 -24.81 7.33
C VAL A 115 -11.39 -25.72 7.43
N ALA A 116 -11.60 -26.38 8.58
CA ALA A 116 -12.80 -27.19 8.82
C ALA A 116 -14.09 -26.34 8.73
N ALA A 117 -14.08 -25.13 9.27
CA ALA A 117 -15.20 -24.20 9.19
C ALA A 117 -15.45 -23.75 7.73
N ALA A 118 -14.40 -23.43 6.99
CA ALA A 118 -14.49 -23.05 5.57
C ALA A 118 -14.99 -24.22 4.71
N ALA A 119 -14.52 -25.46 4.94
CA ALA A 119 -14.93 -26.64 4.19
C ALA A 119 -16.41 -26.97 4.33
N LYS A 120 -17.03 -26.62 5.46
CA LYS A 120 -18.48 -26.78 5.65
C LYS A 120 -19.33 -25.86 4.78
N GLN A 121 -18.75 -24.74 4.32
CA GLN A 121 -19.42 -23.72 3.54
C GLN A 121 -19.08 -23.82 2.04
N ALA A 122 -17.92 -24.37 1.72
CA ALA A 122 -17.42 -24.50 0.36
C ALA A 122 -18.13 -25.63 -0.39
N LYS A 123 -18.38 -25.44 -1.68
CA LYS A 123 -18.87 -26.50 -2.56
C LYS A 123 -17.75 -27.54 -2.78
N PRO A 124 -18.09 -28.84 -3.00
CA PRO A 124 -17.08 -29.83 -3.36
C PRO A 124 -16.26 -29.39 -4.59
N GLY A 125 -14.93 -29.51 -4.51
CA GLY A 125 -13.99 -29.06 -5.54
C GLY A 125 -13.63 -27.58 -5.47
N GLU A 126 -14.31 -26.77 -4.69
CA GLU A 126 -13.95 -25.38 -4.45
C GLU A 126 -12.69 -25.29 -3.59
N TRP A 127 -11.74 -24.43 -4.02
CA TRP A 127 -10.49 -24.25 -3.30
C TRP A 127 -10.69 -23.42 -2.02
N ILE A 128 -10.09 -23.89 -0.93
CA ILE A 128 -9.96 -23.13 0.32
C ILE A 128 -8.55 -22.53 0.32
N VAL A 129 -8.49 -21.22 0.28
CA VAL A 129 -7.22 -20.48 0.24
C VAL A 129 -7.05 -19.69 1.54
N GLY A 130 -5.83 -19.66 2.07
CA GLY A 130 -5.48 -18.88 3.25
C GLY A 130 -4.06 -18.30 3.12
N ARG A 131 -3.77 -17.29 3.94
CA ARG A 131 -2.45 -16.64 3.97
C ARG A 131 -2.10 -16.15 5.37
N GLY A 132 -0.81 -16.15 5.69
CA GLY A 132 -0.29 -15.42 6.84
C GLY A 132 0.27 -16.29 7.95
N TRP A 133 0.11 -17.62 7.89
CA TRP A 133 0.69 -18.51 8.90
C TRP A 133 2.22 -18.44 8.92
N HIS A 134 2.79 -18.61 10.14
CA HIS A 134 4.24 -18.60 10.33
C HIS A 134 4.60 -19.47 11.53
N GLN A 135 5.32 -20.57 11.31
CA GLN A 135 5.61 -21.58 12.33
C GLN A 135 6.40 -21.03 13.54
N GLU A 136 7.24 -20.01 13.33
CA GLU A 136 7.99 -19.35 14.40
C GLU A 136 7.11 -18.50 15.35
N LYS A 137 5.86 -18.23 14.93
CA LYS A 137 4.88 -17.50 15.75
C LYS A 137 3.98 -18.44 16.54
N TRP A 138 4.07 -19.77 16.31
CA TRP A 138 3.21 -20.74 16.98
C TRP A 138 3.65 -20.96 18.42
N SER A 139 2.66 -21.15 19.29
CA SER A 139 2.87 -21.42 20.72
C SER A 139 3.49 -22.81 21.00
N ARG A 140 3.41 -23.71 20.03
CA ARG A 140 3.96 -25.07 20.11
C ARG A 140 4.34 -25.61 18.74
N VAL A 141 5.39 -26.41 18.72
CA VAL A 141 5.78 -27.17 17.52
C VAL A 141 4.82 -28.35 17.35
N PRO A 142 4.20 -28.55 16.17
CA PRO A 142 3.28 -29.66 15.92
C PRO A 142 3.99 -31.02 16.03
N LYS A 143 3.23 -32.05 16.42
CA LYS A 143 3.74 -33.43 16.50
C LYS A 143 2.73 -34.39 15.88
N PRO A 144 3.16 -35.32 14.97
CA PRO A 144 4.55 -35.44 14.44
C PRO A 144 4.91 -34.29 13.51
N ASN A 145 6.20 -34.11 13.21
CA ASN A 145 6.67 -33.06 12.30
C ASN A 145 7.92 -33.49 11.51
N VAL A 146 8.17 -32.74 10.42
CA VAL A 146 9.46 -32.76 9.69
C VAL A 146 9.97 -31.31 9.70
N GLU A 147 11.16 -31.07 10.23
CA GLU A 147 11.76 -29.73 10.36
C GLU A 147 10.85 -28.70 11.06
N GLY A 148 10.03 -29.14 12.00
CA GLY A 148 9.06 -28.29 12.70
C GLY A 148 7.72 -28.10 11.99
N PHE A 149 7.54 -28.63 10.78
CA PHE A 149 6.29 -28.52 10.03
C PHE A 149 5.41 -29.76 10.22
N PRO A 150 4.07 -29.60 10.35
CA PRO A 150 3.12 -30.69 10.53
C PRO A 150 2.99 -31.54 9.26
N PHE A 151 2.30 -32.68 9.40
CA PHE A 151 1.81 -33.43 8.26
C PHE A 151 0.43 -32.90 7.80
N HIS A 152 0.13 -33.07 6.51
CA HIS A 152 -1.14 -32.65 5.93
C HIS A 152 -2.37 -33.45 6.39
N ASP A 153 -2.20 -34.55 7.13
CA ASP A 153 -3.23 -35.54 7.39
C ASP A 153 -4.47 -34.95 8.09
N GLU A 154 -4.27 -34.14 9.14
CA GLU A 154 -5.36 -33.46 9.85
C GLU A 154 -6.09 -32.48 8.93
N LEU A 155 -5.34 -31.72 8.16
CA LEU A 155 -5.89 -30.78 7.18
C LEU A 155 -6.71 -31.52 6.12
N SER A 156 -6.21 -32.65 5.62
CA SER A 156 -6.89 -33.48 4.60
C SER A 156 -8.15 -34.13 5.14
N LYS A 157 -8.14 -34.52 6.42
CA LYS A 157 -9.30 -35.11 7.09
C LYS A 157 -10.48 -34.14 7.19
N VAL A 158 -10.23 -32.87 7.47
CA VAL A 158 -11.30 -31.85 7.61
C VAL A 158 -11.74 -31.24 6.29
N SER A 159 -10.99 -31.45 5.20
CA SER A 159 -11.29 -30.93 3.87
C SER A 159 -11.14 -31.99 2.75
N PRO A 160 -11.78 -33.15 2.87
CA PRO A 160 -11.56 -34.27 1.95
C PRO A 160 -11.98 -33.99 0.51
N ASN A 161 -12.98 -33.12 0.31
CA ASN A 161 -13.53 -32.79 -1.00
C ASN A 161 -13.05 -31.42 -1.53
N ASN A 162 -12.32 -30.67 -0.75
CA ASN A 162 -11.89 -29.33 -1.08
C ASN A 162 -10.36 -29.25 -1.11
N PRO A 163 -9.74 -28.85 -2.23
CA PRO A 163 -8.32 -28.57 -2.24
C PRO A 163 -8.01 -27.36 -1.36
N VAL A 164 -6.92 -27.42 -0.60
CA VAL A 164 -6.48 -26.38 0.32
C VAL A 164 -5.10 -25.90 -0.05
N LEU A 165 -4.92 -24.57 -0.11
CA LEU A 165 -3.63 -23.92 -0.30
C LEU A 165 -3.49 -22.78 0.71
N LEU A 166 -2.55 -22.91 1.63
CA LEU A 166 -2.28 -21.95 2.69
C LEU A 166 -0.89 -21.36 2.48
N THR A 167 -0.82 -20.10 2.08
CA THR A 167 0.44 -19.40 1.82
C THR A 167 1.06 -18.90 3.13
N HIS A 168 2.35 -19.17 3.32
CA HIS A 168 3.12 -18.65 4.44
C HIS A 168 3.17 -17.11 4.43
N ALA A 169 3.34 -16.48 5.58
CA ALA A 169 3.40 -15.02 5.73
C ALA A 169 4.42 -14.38 4.78
N SER A 170 5.62 -15.00 4.64
CA SER A 170 6.66 -14.51 3.72
C SER A 170 6.33 -14.64 2.23
N GLY A 171 5.32 -15.43 1.85
CA GLY A 171 5.05 -15.79 0.46
C GLY A 171 5.98 -16.85 -0.15
N HIS A 172 7.00 -17.30 0.57
CA HIS A 172 8.04 -18.23 0.09
C HIS A 172 7.76 -19.72 0.37
N ALA A 173 6.62 -20.04 0.97
CA ALA A 173 6.17 -21.41 1.18
C ALA A 173 4.65 -21.50 1.11
N SER A 174 4.16 -22.70 0.82
CA SER A 174 2.72 -23.00 0.90
C SER A 174 2.52 -24.35 1.56
N PHE A 175 1.43 -24.48 2.32
CA PHE A 175 0.98 -25.73 2.87
C PHE A 175 -0.27 -26.19 2.13
N VAL A 176 -0.32 -27.46 1.71
CA VAL A 176 -1.42 -28.02 0.91
C VAL A 176 -1.93 -29.34 1.49
N ASN A 177 -3.23 -29.62 1.29
CA ASN A 177 -3.82 -30.90 1.68
C ASN A 177 -3.65 -31.97 0.58
N ALA A 178 -4.09 -33.20 0.87
CA ALA A 178 -4.02 -34.31 -0.09
C ALA A 178 -4.76 -34.01 -1.40
N LYS A 179 -5.93 -33.35 -1.35
CA LYS A 179 -6.72 -33.03 -2.54
C LYS A 179 -6.02 -32.00 -3.45
N ALA A 180 -5.36 -31.02 -2.88
CA ALA A 180 -4.55 -30.07 -3.64
C ALA A 180 -3.30 -30.72 -4.25
N MET A 181 -2.63 -31.64 -3.51
CA MET A 181 -1.51 -32.43 -4.05
C MET A 181 -1.94 -33.33 -5.21
N GLU A 182 -3.11 -33.97 -5.11
CA GLU A 182 -3.69 -34.77 -6.19
C GLU A 182 -3.86 -33.94 -7.46
N LEU A 183 -4.50 -32.77 -7.37
CA LEU A 183 -4.73 -31.86 -8.50
C LEU A 183 -3.42 -31.26 -9.08
N ALA A 184 -2.41 -31.10 -8.24
CA ALA A 184 -1.09 -30.62 -8.64
C ALA A 184 -0.15 -31.74 -9.12
N ASN A 185 -0.61 -33.00 -9.18
CA ASN A 185 0.20 -34.19 -9.48
C ASN A 185 1.45 -34.32 -8.58
N ILE A 186 1.34 -33.93 -7.31
CA ILE A 186 2.41 -34.06 -6.32
C ILE A 186 2.30 -35.43 -5.65
N THR A 187 3.32 -36.27 -5.88
CA THR A 187 3.38 -37.64 -5.37
C THR A 187 4.75 -37.90 -4.72
N ARG A 188 4.93 -39.09 -4.18
CA ARG A 188 6.25 -39.55 -3.67
C ARG A 188 7.33 -39.47 -4.74
N ALA A 189 6.98 -39.74 -6.02
CA ALA A 189 7.91 -39.75 -7.15
C ALA A 189 8.20 -38.35 -7.72
N THR A 190 7.43 -37.32 -7.34
CA THR A 190 7.63 -35.97 -7.88
C THR A 190 8.98 -35.41 -7.44
N VAL A 191 9.78 -35.01 -8.42
CA VAL A 191 11.11 -34.41 -8.22
C VAL A 191 10.95 -32.95 -7.83
N ASN A 192 11.85 -32.46 -6.98
CA ASN A 192 11.89 -31.03 -6.65
C ASN A 192 12.12 -30.18 -7.91
N PRO A 193 11.32 -29.16 -8.16
CA PRO A 193 11.58 -28.24 -9.26
C PRO A 193 12.85 -27.41 -8.98
N ALA A 194 13.47 -26.91 -10.03
CA ALA A 194 14.61 -26.01 -9.91
C ALA A 194 14.26 -24.79 -9.01
N GLY A 195 15.05 -24.56 -7.97
CA GLY A 195 14.83 -23.48 -7.02
C GLY A 195 13.64 -23.70 -6.06
N GLY A 196 13.16 -24.94 -5.88
CA GLY A 196 12.09 -25.26 -4.94
C GLY A 196 12.21 -26.63 -4.32
N GLU A 197 11.48 -26.85 -3.22
CA GLU A 197 11.51 -28.09 -2.47
C GLU A 197 10.10 -28.55 -2.09
N ILE A 198 9.82 -29.82 -2.35
CA ILE A 198 8.67 -30.55 -1.81
C ILE A 198 9.17 -31.26 -0.55
N LEU A 199 8.78 -30.77 0.63
CA LEU A 199 9.24 -31.37 1.87
C LEU A 199 8.61 -32.75 2.05
N LYS A 200 9.46 -33.77 2.27
CA LYS A 200 9.07 -35.17 2.40
C LYS A 200 9.57 -35.77 3.74
N ASP A 201 8.87 -36.77 4.23
CA ASP A 201 9.30 -37.54 5.37
C ASP A 201 10.44 -38.53 4.99
N SER A 202 10.94 -39.27 5.97
CA SER A 202 12.02 -40.27 5.77
C SER A 202 11.64 -41.41 4.82
N THR A 203 10.34 -41.59 4.51
CA THR A 203 9.86 -42.60 3.54
C THR A 203 9.69 -42.01 2.14
N GLY A 204 9.94 -40.70 1.95
CA GLY A 204 9.74 -39.98 0.70
C GLY A 204 8.30 -39.52 0.48
N ARG A 205 7.39 -39.61 1.46
CA ARG A 205 6.03 -39.12 1.37
C ARG A 205 6.01 -37.59 1.54
N PRO A 206 5.41 -36.82 0.61
CA PRO A 206 5.19 -35.40 0.80
C PRO A 206 4.36 -35.13 2.05
N ILE A 207 4.80 -34.19 2.90
CA ILE A 207 4.07 -33.82 4.13
C ILE A 207 3.04 -32.72 3.91
N GLY A 208 3.01 -32.11 2.71
CA GLY A 208 2.15 -31.00 2.36
C GLY A 208 2.84 -29.64 2.29
N LEU A 209 4.10 -29.52 2.75
CA LEU A 209 4.84 -28.26 2.64
C LEU A 209 5.61 -28.18 1.33
N LEU A 210 5.43 -27.04 0.63
CA LEU A 210 6.05 -26.68 -0.63
C LEU A 210 6.83 -25.38 -0.45
N ARG A 211 8.14 -25.40 -0.71
CA ARG A 211 9.00 -24.21 -0.59
C ARG A 211 9.33 -23.64 -1.96
N GLU A 212 9.42 -22.31 -2.01
CA GLU A 212 9.83 -21.50 -3.16
C GLU A 212 9.07 -21.90 -4.45
N THR A 213 9.77 -22.21 -5.53
CA THR A 213 9.15 -22.57 -6.82
C THR A 213 8.25 -23.80 -6.76
N ALA A 214 8.41 -24.68 -5.75
CA ALA A 214 7.52 -25.82 -5.56
C ALA A 214 6.09 -25.39 -5.19
N SER A 215 5.90 -24.24 -4.51
CA SER A 215 4.57 -23.67 -4.25
C SER A 215 3.81 -23.42 -5.55
N GLY A 216 4.51 -23.09 -6.63
CA GLY A 216 3.93 -22.91 -7.97
C GLY A 216 3.27 -24.15 -8.55
N LEU A 217 3.58 -25.38 -8.08
CA LEU A 217 2.88 -26.59 -8.51
C LEU A 217 1.39 -26.53 -8.13
N ALA A 218 1.11 -26.26 -6.87
CA ALA A 218 -0.25 -26.09 -6.38
C ALA A 218 -0.90 -24.78 -6.87
N GLY A 219 -0.12 -23.71 -6.99
CA GLY A 219 -0.58 -22.44 -7.56
C GLY A 219 -1.10 -22.58 -8.98
N ARG A 220 -0.44 -23.36 -9.84
CA ARG A 220 -0.94 -23.65 -11.19
C ARG A 220 -2.25 -24.44 -11.19
N ALA A 221 -2.40 -25.41 -10.28
CA ALA A 221 -3.65 -26.17 -10.16
C ALA A 221 -4.82 -25.27 -9.71
N LEU A 222 -4.58 -24.34 -8.77
CA LEU A 222 -5.56 -23.33 -8.37
C LEU A 222 -5.92 -22.42 -9.55
N GLU A 223 -4.94 -21.96 -10.31
CA GLU A 223 -5.21 -21.09 -11.46
C GLU A 223 -5.98 -21.82 -12.57
N GLN A 224 -5.66 -23.07 -12.87
CA GLN A 224 -6.46 -23.91 -13.78
C GLN A 224 -7.91 -24.02 -13.32
N TRP A 225 -8.16 -24.21 -12.01
CA TRP A 225 -9.51 -24.19 -11.47
C TRP A 225 -10.19 -22.82 -11.65
N ARG A 226 -9.50 -21.72 -11.40
CA ARG A 226 -10.03 -20.37 -11.65
C ARG A 226 -10.44 -20.16 -13.11
N GLN A 227 -9.66 -20.70 -14.04
CA GLN A 227 -9.97 -20.63 -15.48
C GLN A 227 -11.20 -21.44 -15.87
N THR A 228 -11.67 -22.41 -15.06
CA THR A 228 -12.94 -23.10 -15.32
C THR A 228 -14.16 -22.23 -15.04
N LYS A 229 -14.00 -21.14 -14.27
CA LYS A 229 -15.08 -20.16 -14.03
C LYS A 229 -15.43 -19.44 -15.35
N THR A 230 -16.69 -19.10 -15.51
CA THR A 230 -17.15 -18.24 -16.62
C THR A 230 -16.53 -16.84 -16.52
N ALA A 231 -16.54 -16.10 -17.62
CA ALA A 231 -16.10 -14.70 -17.61
C ALA A 231 -16.88 -13.85 -16.59
N ALA A 232 -18.20 -14.06 -16.50
CA ALA A 232 -19.07 -13.37 -15.56
C ALA A 232 -18.72 -13.68 -14.08
N GLU A 233 -18.38 -14.93 -13.76
CA GLU A 233 -17.95 -15.30 -12.40
C GLU A 233 -16.59 -14.70 -12.06
N ARG A 234 -15.65 -14.68 -13.01
CA ARG A 234 -14.35 -14.03 -12.80
C ARG A 234 -14.49 -12.51 -12.61
N ASP A 235 -15.33 -11.85 -13.40
CA ASP A 235 -15.65 -10.43 -13.23
C ASP A 235 -16.30 -10.15 -11.89
N ALA A 236 -17.27 -10.99 -11.45
CA ALA A 236 -17.89 -10.85 -10.14
C ALA A 236 -16.89 -11.00 -8.99
N ASP A 237 -15.98 -11.98 -9.07
CA ASP A 237 -14.89 -12.16 -8.09
C ASP A 237 -13.99 -10.93 -8.03
N ALA A 238 -13.59 -10.39 -9.20
CA ALA A 238 -12.73 -9.21 -9.29
C ALA A 238 -13.43 -7.95 -8.75
N TYR A 239 -14.71 -7.76 -9.04
CA TYR A 239 -15.51 -6.68 -8.46
C TYR A 239 -15.62 -6.83 -6.94
N ARG A 240 -15.85 -8.05 -6.44
CA ARG A 240 -15.90 -8.32 -4.99
C ARG A 240 -14.56 -8.00 -4.31
N GLN A 241 -13.43 -8.33 -4.95
CA GLN A 241 -12.10 -7.93 -4.45
C GLN A 241 -11.98 -6.41 -4.33
N LEU A 242 -12.37 -5.66 -5.39
CA LEU A 242 -12.34 -4.19 -5.37
C LEU A 242 -13.24 -3.60 -4.28
N GLU A 243 -14.48 -4.10 -4.13
CA GLU A 243 -15.39 -3.65 -3.07
C GLU A 243 -14.80 -3.85 -1.67
N LEU A 244 -14.20 -5.02 -1.42
CA LEU A 244 -13.57 -5.33 -0.12
C LEU A 244 -12.32 -4.48 0.13
N ALA A 245 -11.53 -4.19 -0.91
CA ALA A 245 -10.38 -3.31 -0.80
C ALA A 245 -10.80 -1.87 -0.49
N VAL A 246 -11.84 -1.35 -1.16
CA VAL A 246 -12.43 -0.04 -0.87
C VAL A 246 -12.89 0.03 0.58
N GLN A 247 -13.70 -0.93 1.01
CA GLN A 247 -14.23 -0.99 2.38
C GLN A 247 -13.09 -1.00 3.42
N ALA A 248 -12.10 -1.91 3.25
CA ALA A 248 -10.98 -2.04 4.18
C ALA A 248 -10.12 -0.78 4.26
N SER A 249 -9.95 -0.07 3.14
CA SER A 249 -9.23 1.21 3.10
C SER A 249 -9.98 2.30 3.84
N LEU A 250 -11.26 2.47 3.56
CA LEU A 250 -12.11 3.49 4.19
C LEU A 250 -12.27 3.28 5.70
N GLU A 251 -12.40 2.05 6.16
CA GLU A 251 -12.45 1.70 7.60
C GLU A 251 -11.19 2.12 8.36
N LYS A 252 -10.08 2.28 7.66
CA LYS A 252 -8.79 2.69 8.22
C LYS A 252 -8.44 4.16 7.98
N GLY A 253 -9.38 4.94 7.44
CA GLY A 253 -9.16 6.36 7.17
C GLY A 253 -8.34 6.63 5.90
N VAL A 254 -8.10 5.63 5.08
CA VAL A 254 -7.36 5.76 3.81
C VAL A 254 -8.31 6.28 2.74
N THR A 255 -8.02 7.45 2.20
CA THR A 255 -8.81 8.10 1.13
C THR A 255 -8.18 7.93 -0.25
N SER A 256 -6.86 7.68 -0.28
CA SER A 256 -6.10 7.43 -1.51
C SER A 256 -5.15 6.26 -1.33
N PHE A 257 -4.96 5.49 -2.41
CA PHE A 257 -4.16 4.28 -2.40
C PHE A 257 -3.27 4.21 -3.65
N HIS A 258 -1.97 4.03 -3.48
CA HIS A 258 -1.05 3.78 -4.60
C HIS A 258 -0.86 2.27 -4.74
N ASP A 259 -1.44 1.73 -5.80
CA ASP A 259 -1.38 0.30 -6.12
C ASP A 259 -0.06 -0.03 -6.80
N ALA A 260 0.76 -0.80 -6.11
CA ALA A 260 2.15 -1.06 -6.45
C ALA A 260 2.34 -2.14 -7.53
N GLY A 261 1.41 -2.21 -8.45
CA GLY A 261 1.60 -2.92 -9.71
C GLY A 261 0.51 -3.90 -10.09
N GLU A 262 -0.28 -3.50 -11.09
CA GLU A 262 -1.35 -4.30 -11.69
C GLU A 262 -1.08 -4.59 -13.17
N PRO A 263 -1.37 -5.81 -13.65
CA PRO A 263 -1.34 -6.12 -15.08
C PRO A 263 -2.48 -5.42 -15.81
N PHE A 264 -2.32 -5.24 -17.12
CA PHE A 264 -3.33 -4.53 -17.92
C PHE A 264 -4.73 -5.14 -17.83
N SER A 265 -4.84 -6.46 -17.68
CA SER A 265 -6.13 -7.13 -17.48
C SER A 265 -6.84 -6.72 -16.20
N SER A 266 -6.11 -6.56 -15.08
CA SER A 266 -6.68 -6.03 -13.82
C SER A 266 -7.03 -4.56 -13.95
N ILE A 267 -6.19 -3.78 -14.64
CA ILE A 267 -6.47 -2.35 -14.90
C ILE A 267 -7.77 -2.17 -15.68
N ASP A 268 -8.07 -3.04 -16.64
CA ASP A 268 -9.34 -3.00 -17.37
C ASP A 268 -10.56 -3.22 -16.46
N VAL A 269 -10.43 -4.11 -15.48
CA VAL A 269 -11.49 -4.31 -14.45
C VAL A 269 -11.61 -3.08 -13.56
N ILE A 270 -10.49 -2.54 -13.09
CA ILE A 270 -10.48 -1.32 -12.25
C ILE A 270 -11.11 -0.15 -12.99
N LYS A 271 -10.82 0.04 -14.29
CA LYS A 271 -11.43 1.10 -15.11
C LYS A 271 -12.94 0.94 -15.22
N ARG A 272 -13.45 -0.29 -15.42
CA ARG A 272 -14.90 -0.53 -15.44
C ARG A 272 -15.53 -0.25 -14.07
N PHE A 273 -14.90 -0.72 -13.00
CA PHE A 273 -15.36 -0.49 -11.62
C PHE A 273 -15.42 1.00 -11.26
N ALA A 274 -14.42 1.78 -11.71
CA ALA A 274 -14.41 3.23 -11.57
C ALA A 274 -15.54 3.88 -12.39
N ALA A 275 -15.70 3.50 -13.67
CA ALA A 275 -16.77 4.03 -14.54
C ALA A 275 -18.18 3.74 -14.02
N ASP A 276 -18.36 2.66 -13.24
CA ASP A 276 -19.61 2.36 -12.52
C ASP A 276 -19.81 3.23 -11.25
N GLY A 277 -18.90 4.17 -10.96
CA GLY A 277 -18.92 5.04 -9.79
C GLY A 277 -18.73 4.31 -8.45
N LYS A 278 -18.09 3.13 -8.48
CA LYS A 278 -17.93 2.27 -7.30
C LYS A 278 -16.59 2.45 -6.58
N LEU A 279 -15.63 3.14 -7.19
CA LEU A 279 -14.32 3.39 -6.61
C LEU A 279 -14.42 4.46 -5.52
N GLY A 280 -14.68 4.02 -4.29
CA GLY A 280 -14.92 4.89 -3.14
C GLY A 280 -13.66 5.55 -2.55
N VAL A 281 -12.47 5.14 -3.00
CA VAL A 281 -11.16 5.74 -2.69
C VAL A 281 -10.53 6.28 -3.96
N ARG A 282 -9.47 7.11 -3.84
CA ARG A 282 -8.70 7.51 -5.02
C ARG A 282 -7.55 6.54 -5.23
N LEU A 283 -7.45 6.00 -6.45
CA LEU A 283 -6.49 4.96 -6.78
C LEU A 283 -5.45 5.50 -7.79
N PHE A 284 -4.18 5.40 -7.43
CA PHE A 284 -3.04 5.65 -8.30
C PHE A 284 -2.40 4.31 -8.66
N VAL A 285 -2.58 3.86 -9.90
CA VAL A 285 -2.18 2.53 -10.35
C VAL A 285 -0.84 2.56 -11.09
N MET A 286 0.06 1.69 -10.68
CA MET A 286 1.31 1.41 -11.38
C MET A 286 1.10 0.22 -12.33
N MET A 287 1.36 0.42 -13.61
CA MET A 287 1.29 -0.64 -14.62
C MET A 287 2.43 -1.63 -14.43
N ARG A 288 2.13 -2.92 -14.28
CA ARG A 288 3.10 -4.00 -14.13
C ARG A 288 2.76 -5.16 -15.03
N ASP A 289 3.61 -5.39 -16.04
CA ASP A 289 3.43 -6.48 -16.99
C ASP A 289 4.80 -6.91 -17.53
N SER A 290 4.86 -7.84 -18.48
CA SER A 290 6.09 -8.16 -19.21
C SER A 290 6.63 -6.90 -19.92
N VAL A 291 7.94 -6.85 -20.14
CA VAL A 291 8.59 -5.71 -20.81
C VAL A 291 7.96 -5.42 -22.17
N ASP A 292 7.64 -6.46 -22.92
CA ASP A 292 7.02 -6.33 -24.25
C ASP A 292 5.59 -5.78 -24.18
N ASN A 293 4.79 -6.26 -23.20
CA ASN A 293 3.46 -5.73 -22.95
C ASN A 293 3.48 -4.27 -22.49
N LEU A 294 4.43 -3.91 -21.63
CA LEU A 294 4.62 -2.52 -21.23
C LEU A 294 4.95 -1.64 -22.42
N LYS A 295 5.92 -2.04 -23.26
CA LYS A 295 6.29 -1.30 -24.50
C LYS A 295 5.09 -1.10 -25.44
N ALA A 296 4.23 -2.11 -25.56
CA ALA A 296 3.07 -2.07 -26.45
C ALA A 296 1.88 -1.24 -25.93
N ASN A 297 1.72 -1.11 -24.60
CA ASN A 297 0.46 -0.69 -24.02
C ASN A 297 0.52 0.52 -23.10
N VAL A 298 1.67 0.88 -22.50
CA VAL A 298 1.75 2.00 -21.52
C VAL A 298 1.10 3.27 -22.03
N ALA A 299 1.38 3.67 -23.29
CA ALA A 299 0.80 4.89 -23.87
C ALA A 299 -0.73 4.84 -24.01
N LYS A 300 -1.31 3.65 -24.20
CA LYS A 300 -2.76 3.44 -24.35
C LYS A 300 -3.49 3.46 -22.99
N TYR A 301 -2.79 2.99 -21.95
CA TYR A 301 -3.39 2.86 -20.61
C TYR A 301 -3.17 4.07 -19.74
N LYS A 302 -2.17 4.92 -20.07
CA LYS A 302 -1.91 6.15 -19.33
C LYS A 302 -3.16 7.03 -19.27
N ALA A 303 -3.59 7.34 -18.07
CA ALA A 303 -4.75 8.20 -17.80
C ALA A 303 -4.56 8.93 -16.47
N VAL A 304 -5.07 10.15 -16.38
CA VAL A 304 -4.99 10.96 -15.16
C VAL A 304 -6.39 11.52 -14.85
N GLY A 305 -6.80 11.36 -13.60
CA GLY A 305 -8.03 11.98 -13.09
C GLY A 305 -9.33 11.42 -13.67
N LEU A 306 -9.35 10.13 -14.08
CA LEU A 306 -10.59 9.48 -14.49
C LEU A 306 -11.57 9.42 -13.31
N ASP A 307 -12.86 9.38 -13.64
CA ASP A 307 -13.96 9.29 -12.68
C ASP A 307 -13.82 10.34 -11.55
N HIS A 308 -13.84 11.61 -11.93
CA HIS A 308 -13.75 12.75 -10.98
C HIS A 308 -12.53 12.66 -10.04
N ASP A 309 -11.34 12.45 -10.60
CA ASP A 309 -10.07 12.30 -9.89
C ASP A 309 -9.98 11.03 -9.00
N HIS A 310 -10.83 10.02 -9.23
CA HIS A 310 -10.74 8.75 -8.48
C HIS A 310 -9.74 7.76 -9.04
N LEU A 311 -9.35 7.84 -10.32
CA LEU A 311 -8.42 6.90 -10.92
C LEU A 311 -7.35 7.59 -11.76
N THR A 312 -6.08 7.38 -11.38
CA THR A 312 -4.90 7.79 -12.15
C THR A 312 -4.05 6.56 -12.49
N ILE A 313 -3.67 6.39 -13.74
CA ILE A 313 -2.79 5.34 -14.26
C ILE A 313 -1.62 6.05 -14.95
N ALA A 314 -0.58 6.38 -14.20
CA ALA A 314 0.49 7.27 -14.67
C ALA A 314 1.89 6.81 -14.28
N SER A 315 2.05 5.54 -13.92
CA SER A 315 3.34 4.99 -13.52
C SER A 315 3.53 3.54 -13.96
N ILE A 316 4.78 3.09 -13.97
CA ILE A 316 5.19 1.71 -14.25
C ILE A 316 5.89 1.16 -13.00
N LYS A 317 5.55 -0.07 -12.60
CA LYS A 317 6.24 -0.83 -11.55
C LYS A 317 7.19 -1.84 -12.16
N MET A 318 8.45 -1.81 -11.69
CA MET A 318 9.47 -2.84 -11.94
C MET A 318 9.98 -3.41 -10.62
N VAL A 319 10.66 -4.55 -10.67
CA VAL A 319 11.20 -5.23 -9.49
C VAL A 319 12.67 -5.57 -9.76
N ALA A 320 13.60 -4.96 -9.00
CA ALA A 320 15.03 -5.18 -9.21
C ALA A 320 15.56 -6.42 -8.46
N ASP A 321 15.06 -6.69 -7.26
CA ASP A 321 15.52 -7.81 -6.43
C ASP A 321 14.40 -8.40 -5.57
N GLY A 322 14.74 -9.31 -4.64
CA GLY A 322 13.82 -9.91 -3.69
C GLY A 322 13.93 -9.34 -2.29
N ALA A 323 13.32 -10.02 -1.30
CA ALA A 323 13.27 -9.59 0.09
C ALA A 323 14.51 -9.99 0.90
N LEU A 324 14.84 -9.21 1.96
CA LEU A 324 15.97 -9.49 2.85
C LEU A 324 15.78 -10.79 3.65
N GLY A 325 14.59 -11.02 4.17
CA GLY A 325 14.27 -12.18 5.02
C GLY A 325 14.57 -13.51 4.35
N SER A 326 14.23 -13.65 3.07
CA SER A 326 14.51 -14.84 2.24
C SER A 326 15.92 -14.86 1.63
N ARG A 327 16.76 -13.87 1.88
CA ARG A 327 18.07 -13.64 1.25
C ARG A 327 17.99 -13.46 -0.27
N GLY A 328 16.86 -12.96 -0.76
CA GLY A 328 16.64 -12.56 -2.16
C GLY A 328 17.11 -11.14 -2.47
N ALA A 329 17.23 -10.27 -1.47
CA ALA A 329 17.70 -8.90 -1.65
C ALA A 329 19.14 -8.89 -2.19
N TRP A 330 19.38 -8.11 -3.26
CA TRP A 330 20.66 -8.08 -3.96
C TRP A 330 21.63 -7.12 -3.28
N MET A 331 22.69 -7.71 -2.67
CA MET A 331 23.61 -7.04 -1.77
C MET A 331 24.97 -6.77 -2.41
N LEU A 332 25.65 -5.69 -1.99
CA LEU A 332 27.02 -5.35 -2.37
C LEU A 332 28.03 -6.33 -1.77
N ALA A 333 27.77 -6.80 -0.57
CA ALA A 333 28.59 -7.80 0.13
C ALA A 333 27.74 -8.99 0.55
N PRO A 334 28.34 -10.17 0.74
CA PRO A 334 27.61 -11.36 1.16
C PRO A 334 26.78 -11.16 2.44
N TYR A 335 25.70 -11.92 2.56
CA TYR A 335 24.94 -12.00 3.81
C TYR A 335 25.83 -12.48 4.95
N SER A 336 25.72 -11.88 6.12
CA SER A 336 26.55 -12.24 7.29
C SER A 336 26.28 -13.67 7.76
N ASP A 337 25.04 -14.13 7.65
CA ASP A 337 24.62 -15.50 8.00
C ASP A 337 24.57 -16.45 6.79
N SER A 338 25.02 -16.02 5.61
CA SER A 338 25.14 -16.85 4.40
C SER A 338 26.25 -16.30 3.50
N PRO A 339 27.54 -16.51 3.85
CA PRO A 339 28.67 -15.90 3.17
C PRO A 339 28.85 -16.30 1.69
N ALA A 340 28.15 -17.32 1.22
CA ALA A 340 28.15 -17.74 -0.18
C ALA A 340 27.11 -17.00 -1.04
N SER A 341 26.23 -16.18 -0.45
CA SER A 341 25.13 -15.51 -1.14
C SER A 341 25.20 -14.00 -1.03
N VAL A 342 24.94 -13.34 -2.13
CA VAL A 342 24.72 -11.88 -2.23
C VAL A 342 23.28 -11.56 -2.67
N GLY A 343 22.38 -12.52 -2.66
CA GLY A 343 21.08 -12.40 -3.33
C GLY A 343 21.19 -12.37 -4.85
N LEU A 344 20.13 -12.01 -5.54
CA LEU A 344 20.08 -11.95 -7.01
C LEU A 344 19.20 -10.81 -7.51
N PRO A 345 19.52 -10.25 -8.71
CA PRO A 345 18.55 -9.44 -9.44
C PRO A 345 17.39 -10.33 -9.93
N THR A 346 16.15 -9.86 -9.77
CA THR A 346 14.95 -10.53 -10.30
C THR A 346 14.63 -10.10 -11.72
N THR A 347 15.01 -8.87 -12.09
CA THR A 347 14.90 -8.34 -13.44
C THR A 347 16.28 -7.86 -13.90
N PRO A 348 16.71 -8.21 -15.14
CA PRO A 348 17.95 -7.66 -15.70
C PRO A 348 17.93 -6.12 -15.71
N MET A 349 19.04 -5.50 -15.31
CA MET A 349 19.12 -4.03 -15.24
C MET A 349 18.96 -3.36 -16.61
N GLU A 350 19.30 -4.06 -17.68
CA GLU A 350 19.06 -3.62 -19.07
C GLU A 350 17.57 -3.47 -19.36
N SER A 351 16.74 -4.39 -18.85
CA SER A 351 15.28 -4.30 -18.98
C SER A 351 14.73 -3.08 -18.22
N ILE A 352 15.24 -2.80 -17.01
CA ILE A 352 14.86 -1.61 -16.26
C ILE A 352 15.31 -0.35 -16.99
N ALA A 353 16.50 -0.36 -17.59
CA ALA A 353 17.00 0.75 -18.42
C ALA A 353 16.14 0.96 -19.68
N ASP A 354 15.67 -0.10 -20.33
CA ASP A 354 14.73 -0.01 -21.45
C ASP A 354 13.41 0.64 -21.04
N ILE A 355 12.85 0.19 -19.92
CA ILE A 355 11.60 0.77 -19.38
C ILE A 355 11.81 2.20 -18.90
N SER A 356 13.01 2.56 -18.43
CA SER A 356 13.30 3.95 -18.07
C SER A 356 13.20 4.90 -19.28
N ARG A 357 13.66 4.46 -20.46
CA ARG A 357 13.48 5.23 -21.71
C ARG A 357 12.01 5.35 -22.09
N LEU A 358 11.27 4.24 -22.02
CA LEU A 358 9.82 4.25 -22.26
C LEU A 358 9.09 5.21 -21.32
N ALA A 359 9.47 5.24 -20.04
CA ALA A 359 8.88 6.14 -19.06
C ALA A 359 9.14 7.63 -19.39
N LEU A 360 10.37 7.97 -19.85
CA LEU A 360 10.68 9.32 -20.33
C LEU A 360 9.85 9.69 -21.56
N ASP A 361 9.77 8.80 -22.54
CA ASP A 361 9.07 9.05 -23.82
C ASP A 361 7.55 9.18 -23.65
N THR A 362 6.97 8.42 -22.72
CA THR A 362 5.53 8.44 -22.44
C THR A 362 5.14 9.41 -21.33
N GLY A 363 6.12 9.98 -20.61
CA GLY A 363 5.88 10.89 -19.50
C GLY A 363 5.15 10.23 -18.32
N VAL A 364 5.42 8.94 -18.07
CA VAL A 364 4.94 8.23 -16.87
C VAL A 364 6.06 8.13 -15.84
N GLN A 365 5.69 7.96 -14.58
CA GLN A 365 6.64 7.77 -13.50
C GLN A 365 7.17 6.34 -13.52
N LEU A 366 8.45 6.15 -13.21
CA LEU A 366 9.04 4.82 -13.01
C LEU A 366 9.21 4.55 -11.52
N CYS A 367 8.66 3.44 -11.04
CA CYS A 367 8.68 2.98 -9.67
C CYS A 367 9.38 1.60 -9.65
N VAL A 368 10.54 1.50 -9.00
CA VAL A 368 11.32 0.26 -8.99
C VAL A 368 11.50 -0.24 -7.56
N HIS A 369 11.04 -1.46 -7.29
CA HIS A 369 11.33 -2.17 -6.06
C HIS A 369 12.83 -2.42 -5.94
N ALA A 370 13.43 -1.97 -4.86
CA ALA A 370 14.82 -2.26 -4.50
C ALA A 370 14.98 -2.32 -2.98
N ILE A 371 15.30 -3.51 -2.47
CA ILE A 371 15.50 -3.76 -1.05
C ILE A 371 16.99 -3.77 -0.70
N GLY A 372 17.81 -4.52 -1.44
CA GLY A 372 19.24 -4.62 -1.21
C GLY A 372 20.02 -3.36 -1.58
N ASP A 373 21.14 -3.15 -0.93
CA ASP A 373 22.00 -1.98 -1.14
C ASP A 373 22.58 -1.95 -2.57
N ARG A 374 22.87 -3.11 -3.18
CA ARG A 374 23.26 -3.18 -4.58
C ARG A 374 22.10 -2.86 -5.52
N ALA A 375 20.92 -3.39 -5.25
CA ALA A 375 19.73 -3.09 -6.06
C ALA A 375 19.43 -1.58 -6.05
N ASN A 376 19.45 -0.94 -4.88
CA ASN A 376 19.29 0.51 -4.74
C ASN A 376 20.32 1.28 -5.58
N ARG A 377 21.61 0.90 -5.49
CA ARG A 377 22.69 1.51 -6.28
C ARG A 377 22.44 1.41 -7.77
N GLU A 378 22.14 0.21 -8.26
CA GLU A 378 21.95 -0.02 -9.69
C GLU A 378 20.70 0.69 -10.24
N VAL A 379 19.61 0.74 -9.47
CA VAL A 379 18.42 1.53 -9.83
C VAL A 379 18.75 3.01 -9.90
N LEU A 380 19.46 3.56 -8.91
CA LEU A 380 19.91 4.95 -8.94
C LEU A 380 20.84 5.24 -10.14
N ASN A 381 21.71 4.28 -10.52
CA ASN A 381 22.55 4.38 -11.70
C ASN A 381 21.71 4.46 -13.00
N VAL A 382 20.63 3.67 -13.10
CA VAL A 382 19.69 3.74 -14.23
C VAL A 382 18.99 5.10 -14.26
N TYR A 383 18.47 5.56 -13.12
CA TYR A 383 17.75 6.84 -13.03
C TYR A 383 18.66 8.03 -13.37
N GLU A 384 19.87 8.05 -12.86
CA GLU A 384 20.84 9.11 -13.15
C GLU A 384 21.16 9.18 -14.63
N ARG A 385 21.41 8.02 -15.30
CA ARG A 385 21.64 7.98 -16.76
C ARG A 385 20.42 8.46 -17.54
N ALA A 386 19.23 8.02 -17.14
CA ALA A 386 17.98 8.43 -17.77
C ALA A 386 17.75 9.95 -17.65
N TYR A 387 17.95 10.53 -16.46
CA TYR A 387 17.79 11.98 -16.24
C TYR A 387 18.81 12.80 -17.03
N LYS A 388 20.07 12.33 -17.12
CA LYS A 388 21.10 12.97 -17.93
C LYS A 388 20.80 12.91 -19.44
N SER A 389 20.09 11.88 -19.91
CA SER A 389 19.72 11.75 -21.33
C SER A 389 18.62 12.71 -21.77
N ARG A 390 17.80 13.20 -20.82
CA ARG A 390 16.67 14.11 -21.06
C ARG A 390 16.68 15.28 -20.04
N PRO A 391 17.70 16.15 -20.12
CA PRO A 391 17.86 17.27 -19.20
C PRO A 391 16.75 18.34 -19.33
N ASP A 392 15.97 18.27 -20.41
CA ASP A 392 14.77 19.06 -20.66
C ASP A 392 13.61 18.67 -19.73
N LEU A 393 13.53 17.41 -19.33
CA LEU A 393 12.49 16.93 -18.42
C LEU A 393 12.87 17.22 -16.97
N LYS A 394 12.00 17.90 -16.26
CA LYS A 394 12.19 18.27 -14.86
C LYS A 394 11.14 17.55 -14.00
N ASP A 395 11.44 17.45 -12.70
CA ASP A 395 10.49 16.97 -11.71
C ASP A 395 9.89 15.59 -12.05
N LEU A 396 10.75 14.64 -12.43
CA LEU A 396 10.34 13.29 -12.83
C LEU A 396 9.75 12.51 -11.66
N ARG A 397 10.23 12.73 -10.43
CA ARG A 397 9.77 12.11 -9.18
C ARG A 397 9.71 10.59 -9.27
N TRP A 398 10.68 9.98 -9.94
CA TRP A 398 10.75 8.54 -9.97
C TRP A 398 10.98 7.98 -8.57
N ARG A 399 10.49 6.77 -8.34
CA ARG A 399 10.44 6.21 -7.01
C ARG A 399 11.32 4.97 -6.89
N VAL A 400 11.97 4.81 -5.75
CA VAL A 400 12.47 3.51 -5.29
C VAL A 400 11.48 3.00 -4.25
N GLU A 401 10.84 1.88 -4.58
CA GLU A 401 9.91 1.22 -3.68
C GLU A 401 10.70 0.39 -2.68
N HIS A 402 10.33 0.48 -1.42
CA HIS A 402 10.96 -0.05 -0.23
C HIS A 402 12.22 0.72 0.20
N ALA A 403 13.25 0.87 -0.64
CA ALA A 403 14.49 1.57 -0.28
C ALA A 403 15.02 1.16 1.13
N GLN A 404 14.99 -0.17 1.43
CA GLN A 404 15.15 -0.65 2.80
C GLN A 404 16.59 -0.64 3.30
N HIS A 405 17.53 -1.06 2.44
CA HIS A 405 18.95 -1.16 2.80
C HIS A 405 19.75 -0.41 1.75
N ILE A 406 20.38 0.68 2.16
CA ILE A 406 21.05 1.62 1.26
C ILE A 406 22.50 1.80 1.71
N ASP A 407 23.46 1.64 0.81
CA ASP A 407 24.83 1.96 1.10
C ASP A 407 24.99 3.45 1.43
N ALA A 408 25.82 3.79 2.41
CA ALA A 408 25.99 5.16 2.88
C ALA A 408 26.36 6.15 1.77
N ALA A 409 27.12 5.69 0.74
CA ALA A 409 27.50 6.51 -0.41
C ALA A 409 26.31 6.83 -1.34
N ASP A 410 25.24 6.02 -1.32
CA ASP A 410 24.07 6.20 -2.19
C ASP A 410 22.95 7.02 -1.53
N ILE A 411 22.94 7.16 -0.20
CA ILE A 411 21.92 7.94 0.53
C ILE A 411 21.81 9.39 -0.01
N PRO A 412 22.91 10.15 -0.21
CA PRO A 412 22.80 11.51 -0.72
C PRO A 412 22.22 11.61 -2.13
N ARG A 413 22.34 10.54 -2.94
CA ARG A 413 21.87 10.51 -4.33
C ARG A 413 20.35 10.60 -4.44
N PHE A 414 19.59 10.11 -3.45
CA PHE A 414 18.14 10.25 -3.44
C PHE A 414 17.73 11.73 -3.50
N GLY A 415 18.28 12.55 -2.60
CA GLY A 415 18.00 13.99 -2.61
C GLY A 415 18.56 14.69 -3.85
N GLN A 416 19.79 14.38 -4.26
CA GLN A 416 20.44 14.99 -5.44
C GLN A 416 19.70 14.73 -6.74
N LEU A 417 19.11 13.53 -6.90
CA LEU A 417 18.35 13.13 -8.08
C LEU A 417 16.85 13.44 -7.96
N GLY A 418 16.37 13.86 -6.78
CA GLY A 418 14.94 14.04 -6.53
C GLY A 418 14.15 12.72 -6.58
N VAL A 419 14.82 11.61 -6.24
CA VAL A 419 14.19 10.29 -6.17
C VAL A 419 13.43 10.14 -4.88
N ILE A 420 12.19 9.66 -4.96
CA ILE A 420 11.32 9.44 -3.81
C ILE A 420 11.60 8.06 -3.23
N ALA A 421 11.74 7.96 -1.91
CA ALA A 421 11.79 6.70 -1.18
C ALA A 421 10.37 6.36 -0.70
N ALA A 422 9.74 5.34 -1.32
CA ALA A 422 8.43 4.86 -0.90
C ALA A 422 8.62 3.71 0.10
N MET A 423 8.69 4.05 1.38
CA MET A 423 9.08 3.17 2.48
C MET A 423 7.87 2.74 3.32
N GLN A 424 8.05 1.66 4.08
CA GLN A 424 7.05 1.12 4.98
C GLN A 424 7.57 1.16 6.43
N GLY A 425 6.93 1.98 7.27
CA GLY A 425 7.35 2.15 8.67
C GLY A 425 7.29 0.83 9.45
N ILE A 426 6.24 0.05 9.22
CA ILE A 426 6.02 -1.23 9.89
C ILE A 426 7.10 -2.27 9.57
N HIS A 427 7.63 -2.29 8.33
CA HIS A 427 8.70 -3.23 7.94
C HIS A 427 9.95 -3.06 8.79
N ALA A 428 10.31 -1.83 9.19
CA ALA A 428 11.48 -1.63 10.06
C ALA A 428 11.36 -2.39 11.39
N THR A 429 10.16 -2.51 11.92
CA THR A 429 9.93 -3.17 13.22
C THR A 429 9.63 -4.65 13.08
N SER A 430 8.98 -5.07 11.99
CA SER A 430 8.72 -6.49 11.70
C SER A 430 9.96 -7.24 11.23
N ASP A 431 10.88 -6.56 10.52
CA ASP A 431 12.12 -7.13 10.00
C ASP A 431 13.29 -7.08 11.00
N ALA A 432 13.25 -6.17 11.97
CA ALA A 432 14.30 -5.97 12.96
C ALA A 432 14.89 -7.27 13.54
N PRO A 433 14.09 -8.32 13.85
CA PRO A 433 14.61 -9.56 14.43
C PRO A 433 15.66 -10.28 13.59
N TYR A 434 15.63 -10.12 12.27
CA TYR A 434 16.58 -10.81 11.39
C TYR A 434 17.55 -9.89 10.65
N VAL A 435 17.33 -8.58 10.63
CA VAL A 435 18.20 -7.62 9.90
C VAL A 435 19.65 -7.73 10.35
N LEU A 436 19.89 -7.78 11.68
CA LEU A 436 21.25 -7.89 12.22
C LEU A 436 21.93 -9.21 11.81
N ALA A 437 21.19 -10.31 11.78
CA ALA A 437 21.72 -11.60 11.34
C ALA A 437 22.10 -11.57 9.85
N ARG A 438 21.27 -10.94 9.02
CA ARG A 438 21.46 -10.84 7.57
C ARG A 438 22.60 -9.93 7.17
N LEU A 439 22.71 -8.75 7.80
CA LEU A 439 23.62 -7.67 7.38
C LEU A 439 24.87 -7.56 8.27
N GLY A 440 24.79 -8.07 9.51
CA GLY A 440 25.73 -7.71 10.57
C GLY A 440 25.47 -6.30 11.13
N PRO A 441 25.97 -5.99 12.34
CA PRO A 441 25.61 -4.76 13.06
C PRO A 441 25.98 -3.49 12.28
N LYS A 442 27.18 -3.43 11.70
CA LYS A 442 27.66 -2.22 11.03
C LYS A 442 26.81 -1.85 9.81
N ARG A 443 26.60 -2.78 8.87
CA ARG A 443 25.79 -2.50 7.67
C ARG A 443 24.33 -2.19 8.00
N ALA A 444 23.80 -2.88 9.02
CA ALA A 444 22.44 -2.62 9.50
C ALA A 444 22.28 -1.19 10.05
N GLU A 445 23.21 -0.73 10.90
CA GLU A 445 23.18 0.63 11.46
C GLU A 445 23.41 1.70 10.40
N GLU A 446 24.32 1.45 9.45
CA GLU A 446 24.66 2.41 8.40
C GLU A 446 23.56 2.59 7.35
N GLY A 447 22.81 1.51 7.00
CA GLY A 447 21.97 1.48 5.82
C GLY A 447 20.55 0.96 5.98
N ALA A 448 20.17 0.33 7.12
CA ALA A 448 18.84 -0.26 7.25
C ALA A 448 17.79 0.76 7.69
N TYR A 449 16.76 0.99 6.86
CA TYR A 449 15.63 1.88 7.17
C TYR A 449 16.07 3.28 7.63
N VAL A 450 16.96 3.91 6.88
CA VAL A 450 17.68 5.14 7.26
C VAL A 450 16.90 6.42 6.95
N TRP A 451 15.67 6.52 7.44
CA TRP A 451 14.74 7.60 7.09
C TRP A 451 15.26 9.00 7.40
N GLN A 452 15.85 9.21 8.58
CA GLN A 452 16.41 10.52 8.94
C GLN A 452 17.60 10.90 8.04
N LYS A 453 18.44 9.91 7.68
CA LYS A 453 19.56 10.16 6.75
C LYS A 453 19.04 10.54 5.36
N LEU A 454 17.98 9.86 4.87
CA LEU A 454 17.34 10.19 3.59
C LEU A 454 16.71 11.58 3.61
N MET A 455 15.91 11.91 4.62
CA MET A 455 15.29 13.24 4.75
C MET A 455 16.34 14.35 4.83
N LYS A 456 17.43 14.14 5.57
CA LYS A 456 18.57 15.08 5.62
C LYS A 456 19.28 15.27 4.28
N SER A 457 19.22 14.29 3.39
CA SER A 457 19.73 14.42 2.01
C SER A 457 18.82 15.26 1.11
N GLY A 458 17.60 15.60 1.57
CA GLY A 458 16.56 16.26 0.79
C GLY A 458 15.58 15.31 0.10
N ALA A 459 15.70 14.01 0.33
CA ALA A 459 14.78 13.03 -0.24
C ALA A 459 13.40 13.13 0.42
N ILE A 460 12.35 12.94 -0.38
CA ILE A 460 10.97 12.81 0.10
C ILE A 460 10.70 11.35 0.43
N ILE A 461 10.11 11.10 1.58
CA ILE A 461 9.65 9.77 2.00
C ILE A 461 8.12 9.71 1.92
N ALA A 462 7.59 8.81 1.10
CA ALA A 462 6.18 8.43 1.10
C ALA A 462 6.01 7.12 1.87
N ASN A 463 4.99 7.02 2.72
CA ASN A 463 4.81 5.90 3.64
C ASN A 463 3.56 5.08 3.29
N GLY A 464 3.65 3.78 3.49
CA GLY A 464 2.57 2.82 3.25
C GLY A 464 2.80 1.55 4.07
N THR A 465 1.91 0.58 3.93
CA THR A 465 1.96 -0.69 4.68
C THR A 465 2.44 -1.87 3.85
N ASP A 466 2.46 -1.72 2.52
CA ASP A 466 2.68 -2.82 1.57
C ASP A 466 1.64 -3.95 1.73
N VAL A 467 0.39 -3.56 2.08
CA VAL A 467 -0.70 -4.52 2.21
C VAL A 467 -0.88 -5.36 0.92
N PRO A 468 -1.02 -6.69 0.99
CA PRO A 468 -1.26 -7.55 2.14
C PRO A 468 0.00 -8.22 2.72
N VAL A 469 1.20 -7.70 2.48
CA VAL A 469 2.43 -8.17 3.16
C VAL A 469 2.32 -7.87 4.64
N GLU A 470 1.95 -6.65 4.98
CA GLU A 470 1.49 -6.26 6.31
C GLU A 470 0.00 -5.92 6.29
N ARG A 471 -0.62 -5.74 7.44
CA ARG A 471 -2.03 -5.32 7.52
C ARG A 471 -2.17 -3.87 7.03
N ILE A 472 -3.28 -3.54 6.38
CA ILE A 472 -3.66 -2.14 6.13
C ILE A 472 -4.03 -1.50 7.47
N ASP A 473 -3.02 -1.00 8.19
CA ASP A 473 -3.20 -0.32 9.46
C ASP A 473 -2.28 0.90 9.58
N PRO A 474 -2.75 2.08 9.11
CA PRO A 474 -1.95 3.31 9.19
C PRO A 474 -1.56 3.69 10.61
N MET A 475 -2.36 3.35 11.63
CA MET A 475 -2.04 3.70 13.01
C MET A 475 -0.90 2.83 13.56
N ALA A 476 -0.90 1.53 13.28
CA ALA A 476 0.21 0.65 13.63
C ALA A 476 1.50 1.05 12.88
N ASN A 477 1.38 1.39 11.59
CA ASN A 477 2.50 1.85 10.79
C ASN A 477 3.03 3.23 11.25
N PHE A 478 2.14 4.17 11.60
CA PHE A 478 2.51 5.46 12.19
C PHE A 478 3.25 5.28 13.52
N PHE A 479 2.75 4.40 14.39
CA PHE A 479 3.41 4.04 15.64
C PHE A 479 4.82 3.47 15.38
N ALA A 480 4.95 2.52 14.47
CA ALA A 480 6.26 1.95 14.10
C ALA A 480 7.21 3.03 13.57
N THR A 481 6.70 3.97 12.78
CA THR A 481 7.47 5.07 12.18
C THR A 481 8.05 6.02 13.22
N ILE A 482 7.28 6.38 14.26
CA ILE A 482 7.70 7.35 15.27
C ILE A 482 8.43 6.71 16.46
N THR A 483 8.22 5.42 16.72
CA THR A 483 8.82 4.75 17.89
C THR A 483 9.95 3.82 17.53
N ARG A 484 9.87 3.17 16.36
CA ARG A 484 10.73 2.06 15.92
C ARG A 484 10.77 0.91 16.95
N ARG A 485 9.70 0.80 17.73
CA ARG A 485 9.56 -0.21 18.78
C ARG A 485 9.10 -1.53 18.16
N THR A 486 9.92 -2.55 18.35
CA THR A 486 9.63 -3.91 17.92
C THR A 486 8.62 -4.58 18.85
N LYS A 487 8.15 -5.76 18.49
CA LYS A 487 7.13 -6.50 19.24
C LYS A 487 7.60 -6.89 20.67
N ASP A 488 8.90 -7.08 20.87
CA ASP A 488 9.50 -7.37 22.18
C ASP A 488 9.79 -6.11 23.02
N GLY A 489 9.45 -4.92 22.50
CA GLY A 489 9.62 -3.63 23.16
C GLY A 489 10.98 -2.97 22.94
N SER A 490 11.93 -3.63 22.27
CA SER A 490 13.22 -3.03 21.91
C SER A 490 13.03 -1.92 20.85
N VAL A 491 14.02 -1.05 20.69
CA VAL A 491 13.98 0.05 19.72
C VAL A 491 15.04 -0.20 18.64
N PHE A 492 14.59 -0.33 17.40
CA PHE A 492 15.45 -0.59 16.26
C PHE A 492 15.97 0.71 15.65
N PHE A 493 17.26 1.04 15.87
CA PHE A 493 17.93 2.27 15.40
C PHE A 493 17.12 3.55 15.65
N GLY A 494 16.96 3.90 16.93
CA GLY A 494 16.07 4.99 17.39
C GLY A 494 16.41 6.38 16.86
N ASP A 495 17.63 6.63 16.40
CA ASP A 495 18.07 7.85 15.72
C ASP A 495 17.42 8.08 14.35
N GLN A 496 16.81 7.03 13.79
CA GLN A 496 16.07 7.07 12.52
C GLN A 496 14.55 7.24 12.69
N LYS A 497 14.06 7.49 13.91
CA LYS A 497 12.65 7.82 14.17
C LYS A 497 12.23 9.07 13.42
N MET A 498 11.00 9.08 12.94
CA MET A 498 10.34 10.33 12.51
C MET A 498 9.68 11.01 13.70
N SER A 499 9.60 12.33 13.68
CA SER A 499 8.65 13.08 14.50
C SER A 499 7.21 12.75 14.05
N ARG A 500 6.22 13.08 14.89
CA ARG A 500 4.80 12.89 14.55
C ARG A 500 4.39 13.70 13.32
N ASP A 501 4.92 14.91 13.16
CA ASP A 501 4.64 15.78 12.02
C ASP A 501 5.26 15.21 10.72
N GLU A 502 6.50 14.72 10.78
CA GLU A 502 7.14 14.04 9.65
C GLU A 502 6.37 12.78 9.25
N ALA A 503 5.95 11.97 10.22
CA ALA A 503 5.17 10.77 9.99
C ALA A 503 3.79 11.10 9.39
N LEU A 504 3.07 12.12 9.91
CA LEU A 504 1.81 12.57 9.33
C LEU A 504 2.00 13.06 7.89
N LYS A 505 3.03 13.87 7.65
CA LYS A 505 3.35 14.38 6.31
C LYS A 505 3.69 13.25 5.35
N SER A 506 4.37 12.17 5.81
CA SER A 506 4.69 11.01 4.98
C SER A 506 3.45 10.22 4.53
N TYR A 507 2.37 10.27 5.30
CA TYR A 507 1.08 9.64 5.00
C TYR A 507 0.06 10.55 4.30
N THR A 508 0.40 11.80 4.06
CA THR A 508 -0.51 12.80 3.49
C THR A 508 0.13 13.54 2.32
N TRP A 509 0.75 14.69 2.56
CA TRP A 509 1.33 15.53 1.52
C TRP A 509 2.41 14.82 0.69
N ASN A 510 3.30 14.05 1.33
CA ASN A 510 4.37 13.35 0.61
C ASN A 510 3.80 12.25 -0.31
N GLY A 511 2.73 11.55 0.11
CA GLY A 511 2.01 10.61 -0.74
C GLY A 511 1.41 11.31 -1.96
N ALA A 512 0.71 12.44 -1.75
CA ALA A 512 0.17 13.24 -2.85
C ALA A 512 1.29 13.75 -3.78
N TYR A 513 2.40 14.24 -3.22
CA TYR A 513 3.59 14.66 -3.99
C TYR A 513 4.16 13.51 -4.81
N ALA A 514 4.22 12.31 -4.24
CA ALA A 514 4.73 11.13 -4.93
C ALA A 514 3.88 10.73 -6.14
N ALA A 515 2.60 11.07 -6.16
CA ALA A 515 1.68 10.86 -7.29
C ALA A 515 1.54 12.09 -8.22
N LYS A 516 2.24 13.20 -7.93
CA LYS A 516 2.06 14.51 -8.61
C LYS A 516 0.66 15.11 -8.43
N GLU A 517 0.03 14.85 -7.30
CA GLU A 517 -1.34 15.26 -6.98
C GLU A 517 -1.41 16.20 -5.75
N GLU A 518 -0.27 16.78 -5.31
CA GLU A 518 -0.22 17.67 -4.15
C GLU A 518 -0.97 18.99 -4.34
N SER A 519 -1.25 19.37 -5.57
CA SER A 519 -2.15 20.50 -5.87
C SER A 519 -3.62 20.14 -5.64
N LEU A 520 -3.98 18.86 -5.68
CA LEU A 520 -5.34 18.35 -5.56
C LEU A 520 -5.68 17.91 -4.14
N LYS A 521 -4.74 17.26 -3.43
CA LYS A 521 -4.98 16.62 -2.13
C LYS A 521 -3.71 16.61 -1.26
N GLY A 522 -3.76 15.92 -0.10
CA GLY A 522 -2.63 15.73 0.82
C GLY A 522 -2.45 16.87 1.83
N SER A 523 -3.23 17.95 1.72
CA SER A 523 -3.39 18.98 2.75
C SER A 523 -4.80 19.56 2.72
N LEU A 524 -5.27 20.13 3.83
CA LEU A 524 -6.59 20.74 3.94
C LEU A 524 -6.49 22.23 3.66
N ALA A 525 -6.59 22.62 2.41
CA ALA A 525 -6.58 24.01 1.95
C ALA A 525 -7.73 24.27 1.00
N ALA A 526 -8.21 25.52 0.95
CA ALA A 526 -9.28 25.92 0.01
C ALA A 526 -8.90 25.58 -1.43
N GLY A 527 -9.86 25.06 -2.20
CA GLY A 527 -9.70 24.61 -3.59
C GLY A 527 -9.26 23.16 -3.73
N LYS A 528 -8.71 22.52 -2.71
CA LYS A 528 -8.33 21.10 -2.74
C LYS A 528 -9.54 20.19 -2.56
N LEU A 529 -9.37 18.93 -2.97
CA LEU A 529 -10.35 17.88 -2.75
C LEU A 529 -10.63 17.71 -1.25
N ALA A 530 -11.90 17.56 -0.92
CA ALA A 530 -12.34 17.38 0.46
C ALA A 530 -12.16 15.90 0.87
N ASP A 531 -10.89 15.47 0.95
CA ASP A 531 -10.49 14.17 1.44
C ASP A 531 -9.98 14.34 2.88
N ILE A 532 -10.75 13.83 3.84
CA ILE A 532 -10.55 14.13 5.27
C ILE A 532 -10.70 12.84 6.08
N THR A 533 -9.76 12.62 7.01
CA THR A 533 -9.86 11.56 8.01
C THR A 533 -10.06 12.18 9.39
N VAL A 534 -11.13 11.78 10.08
CA VAL A 534 -11.39 12.14 11.47
C VAL A 534 -11.05 10.95 12.36
N LEU A 535 -10.19 11.15 13.33
CA LEU A 535 -9.72 10.10 14.24
C LEU A 535 -10.39 10.16 15.62
N SER A 536 -10.57 8.99 16.23
CA SER A 536 -11.13 8.86 17.59
C SER A 536 -10.21 9.43 18.68
N LYS A 537 -8.91 9.58 18.37
CA LYS A 537 -7.88 10.08 19.29
C LYS A 537 -6.94 11.03 18.56
N ASP A 538 -6.39 11.99 19.31
CA ASP A 538 -5.37 12.90 18.78
C ASP A 538 -3.99 12.22 18.78
N ILE A 539 -3.65 11.53 17.70
CA ILE A 539 -2.38 10.81 17.53
C ILE A 539 -1.14 11.71 17.61
N LEU A 540 -1.31 13.02 17.53
CA LEU A 540 -0.21 13.98 17.59
C LEU A 540 0.17 14.34 19.04
N THR A 541 -0.69 14.05 20.02
CA THR A 541 -0.47 14.43 21.42
C THR A 541 -0.62 13.31 22.43
N ILE A 542 -1.40 12.25 22.14
CA ILE A 542 -1.58 11.12 23.07
C ILE A 542 -0.26 10.37 23.33
N PRO A 543 -0.14 9.62 24.45
CA PRO A 543 0.97 8.69 24.66
C PRO A 543 1.15 7.74 23.47
N GLU A 544 2.41 7.43 23.14
CA GLU A 544 2.75 6.64 21.94
C GLU A 544 2.04 5.28 21.92
N ASP A 545 1.96 4.59 23.04
CA ASP A 545 1.34 3.28 23.21
C ASP A 545 -0.18 3.27 22.97
N GLN A 546 -0.82 4.44 22.99
CA GLN A 546 -2.24 4.58 22.65
C GLN A 546 -2.50 4.78 21.16
N ILE A 547 -1.49 5.13 20.36
CA ILE A 547 -1.66 5.41 18.93
C ILE A 547 -2.26 4.21 18.17
N PRO A 548 -1.81 2.95 18.37
CA PRO A 548 -2.41 1.81 17.67
C PRO A 548 -3.89 1.55 17.98
N THR A 549 -4.42 2.17 19.05
CA THR A 549 -5.83 2.07 19.41
C THR A 549 -6.71 3.17 18.83
N ALA A 550 -6.12 4.15 18.13
CA ALA A 550 -6.88 5.16 17.40
C ALA A 550 -7.54 4.55 16.15
N THR A 551 -8.77 4.96 15.90
CA THR A 551 -9.58 4.48 14.77
C THR A 551 -10.11 5.65 13.95
N ALA A 552 -10.41 5.43 12.68
CA ALA A 552 -11.16 6.41 11.90
C ALA A 552 -12.61 6.45 12.41
N VAL A 553 -13.09 7.67 12.70
CA VAL A 553 -14.50 7.94 13.04
C VAL A 553 -15.26 8.33 11.78
N TYR A 554 -14.67 9.17 10.95
CA TYR A 554 -15.16 9.49 9.61
C TYR A 554 -14.02 9.39 8.62
N THR A 555 -14.33 8.83 7.45
CA THR A 555 -13.50 8.94 6.25
C THR A 555 -14.33 9.62 5.18
N ILE A 556 -13.90 10.80 4.77
CA ILE A 556 -14.59 11.65 3.81
C ILE A 556 -13.76 11.69 2.54
N VAL A 557 -14.37 11.38 1.41
CA VAL A 557 -13.72 11.39 0.08
C VAL A 557 -14.54 12.28 -0.84
N GLY A 558 -13.93 13.33 -1.40
CA GLY A 558 -14.63 14.28 -2.25
C GLY A 558 -15.86 14.89 -1.57
N GLY A 559 -15.77 15.23 -0.28
CA GLY A 559 -16.87 15.83 0.48
C GLY A 559 -18.01 14.88 0.85
N LYS A 560 -17.93 13.60 0.49
CA LYS A 560 -18.93 12.59 0.86
C LYS A 560 -18.41 11.75 2.03
N ILE A 561 -19.27 11.49 3.01
CA ILE A 561 -18.96 10.56 4.10
C ILE A 561 -18.95 9.15 3.50
N ALA A 562 -17.75 8.64 3.19
CA ALA A 562 -17.55 7.32 2.62
C ALA A 562 -17.53 6.22 3.70
N TYR A 563 -17.15 6.57 4.94
CA TYR A 563 -17.20 5.69 6.11
C TYR A 563 -17.51 6.49 7.37
N GLN A 564 -18.32 5.90 8.23
CA GLN A 564 -18.60 6.39 9.58
C GLN A 564 -18.58 5.20 10.55
N ALA A 565 -17.79 5.31 11.60
CA ALA A 565 -17.79 4.32 12.68
C ALA A 565 -19.16 4.29 13.38
N ARG A 566 -19.63 3.09 13.72
CA ARG A 566 -20.90 2.85 14.43
C ARG A 566 -20.76 3.04 15.93
#